data_f82620d3375f629ee9f485b1638998e4
#
_entry.id   f82620d3375f629ee9f485b1638998e4
#
_cell.length_a   1.000
_cell.length_b   1.000
_cell.length_c   1.000
_cell.angle_alpha   90.00
_cell.angle_beta   90.00
_cell.angle_gamma   90.00
#
_symmetry.space_group_name_H-M   'P 1'
#
loop_
_entity.id
_entity.type
_entity.pdbx_description
1 polymer ?
#
loop_
_entity_poly.entity_id
_entity_poly.type
_entity_poly.pdbx_seq_one_letter_code
_entity_poly.pdbx_strand_id
1 'polypeptide(L)'
;MHNAGVSPAPRPRALGGLAVAALLSALWLLWLLRSAPGGAPAPQPTITILIWHWPFASQPPELPSNTCSSYGVAHCRLTTNRSLLASAHAVVFHHRELQTRQARLPLAERPQGQPWVWASMESPSHTRGLGRLRGVFNWVLSYRRDSDIFVPYGRLEPREGPAPPLPAKSRVAAWVVSNFQERQRRVQLYRQLAPHLQVDVFGRASKQPLCADCLLPTVARYLFYLSFENSQHRDYITEKFWRNALLAGTVPVVLGPSRVTYEAFAPPDAFVHVDDFGSAHELAAFLAGMNESRYRRYFAWRDRLRVRLFGDWRERFCAICARYPHLPRGQAYQDLEGWFQA
;
A
#
# COMPACT_ATOMS: atom_id res chain seq x y z
N MET A 1 -56.19 -94.45 -15.03
CA MET A 1 -57.44 -93.77 -15.39
C MET A 1 -57.50 -92.45 -14.60
N HIS A 2 -57.74 -91.38 -15.23
CA HIS A 2 -57.85 -89.98 -14.83
C HIS A 2 -56.60 -89.09 -14.93
N ASN A 3 -56.64 -88.45 -16.10
CA ASN A 3 -55.82 -87.33 -16.45
C ASN A 3 -56.30 -86.09 -15.59
N ALA A 4 -55.36 -85.40 -14.97
CA ALA A 4 -55.63 -84.08 -14.42
C ALA A 4 -54.71 -83.06 -15.10
N GLY A 5 -55.37 -82.16 -15.89
CA GLY A 5 -54.71 -81.15 -16.65
C GLY A 5 -54.10 -80.04 -15.78
N VAL A 6 -52.91 -79.66 -16.11
CA VAL A 6 -52.21 -78.54 -15.48
C VAL A 6 -52.47 -77.28 -16.33
N SER A 7 -53.05 -76.28 -15.75
CA SER A 7 -53.29 -74.94 -16.35
C SER A 7 -52.01 -74.06 -16.21
N PRO A 8 -51.61 -73.29 -17.28
CA PRO A 8 -50.42 -72.47 -17.21
C PRO A 8 -50.68 -71.15 -16.45
N ALA A 9 -49.70 -70.75 -15.59
CA ALA A 9 -49.72 -69.52 -14.82
C ALA A 9 -49.52 -68.26 -15.72
N PRO A 10 -50.11 -67.11 -15.35
CA PRO A 10 -49.98 -65.88 -16.15
C PRO A 10 -48.62 -65.24 -16.02
N ARG A 11 -48.03 -64.79 -17.11
CA ARG A 11 -46.78 -64.05 -17.17
C ARG A 11 -46.94 -62.65 -16.58
N PRO A 12 -45.95 -62.14 -15.76
CA PRO A 12 -46.01 -60.77 -15.22
C PRO A 12 -45.83 -59.74 -16.35
N ARG A 13 -46.70 -58.76 -16.39
CA ARG A 13 -46.67 -57.66 -17.37
C ARG A 13 -45.47 -56.72 -17.06
N ALA A 14 -44.67 -56.42 -18.09
CA ALA A 14 -43.53 -55.52 -18.07
C ALA A 14 -43.97 -54.04 -17.97
N LEU A 15 -44.48 -53.64 -16.81
CA LEU A 15 -44.79 -52.23 -16.48
C LEU A 15 -43.68 -51.48 -15.71
N GLY A 16 -42.64 -52.20 -15.27
CA GLY A 16 -41.51 -51.58 -14.51
C GLY A 16 -40.49 -50.84 -15.33
N GLY A 17 -40.27 -51.19 -16.62
CA GLY A 17 -39.23 -50.63 -17.46
C GLY A 17 -39.46 -49.20 -17.93
N LEU A 18 -40.72 -48.81 -18.16
CA LEU A 18 -41.08 -47.47 -18.65
C LEU A 18 -40.98 -46.42 -17.52
N ALA A 19 -41.31 -46.80 -16.29
CA ALA A 19 -41.22 -45.88 -15.15
C ALA A 19 -39.76 -45.56 -14.76
N VAL A 20 -38.87 -46.56 -14.80
CA VAL A 20 -37.43 -46.39 -14.53
C VAL A 20 -36.75 -45.54 -15.64
N ALA A 21 -37.09 -45.75 -16.91
CA ALA A 21 -36.57 -44.94 -18.01
C ALA A 21 -37.01 -43.49 -17.93
N ALA A 22 -38.27 -43.20 -17.53
CA ALA A 22 -38.79 -41.84 -17.33
C ALA A 22 -38.12 -41.13 -16.16
N LEU A 23 -37.82 -41.82 -15.04
CA LEU A 23 -37.12 -41.28 -13.89
C LEU A 23 -35.65 -40.98 -14.24
N LEU A 24 -34.96 -41.85 -14.97
CA LEU A 24 -33.58 -41.60 -15.39
C LEU A 24 -33.50 -40.46 -16.41
N SER A 25 -34.44 -40.31 -17.30
CA SER A 25 -34.54 -39.19 -18.24
C SER A 25 -34.80 -37.87 -17.54
N ALA A 26 -35.66 -37.86 -16.53
CA ALA A 26 -35.96 -36.66 -15.68
C ALA A 26 -34.71 -36.26 -14.86
N LEU A 27 -34.00 -37.21 -14.28
CA LEU A 27 -32.75 -36.95 -13.55
C LEU A 27 -31.64 -36.43 -14.47
N TRP A 28 -31.56 -36.95 -15.70
CA TRP A 28 -30.59 -36.48 -16.70
C TRP A 28 -30.91 -35.08 -17.22
N LEU A 29 -32.21 -34.73 -17.40
CA LEU A 29 -32.64 -33.38 -17.72
C LEU A 29 -32.40 -32.40 -16.55
N LEU A 30 -32.63 -32.79 -15.30
CA LEU A 30 -32.30 -32.01 -14.13
C LEU A 30 -30.79 -31.80 -13.97
N TRP A 31 -29.99 -32.80 -14.31
CA TRP A 31 -28.52 -32.70 -14.34
C TRP A 31 -28.04 -31.74 -15.44
N LEU A 32 -28.61 -31.84 -16.67
CA LEU A 32 -28.35 -30.93 -17.79
C LEU A 32 -28.75 -29.48 -17.46
N LEU A 33 -29.88 -29.26 -16.76
CA LEU A 33 -30.33 -27.95 -16.35
C LEU A 33 -29.43 -27.36 -15.24
N ARG A 34 -28.85 -28.22 -14.38
CA ARG A 34 -27.87 -27.80 -13.35
C ARG A 34 -26.46 -27.62 -13.94
N SER A 35 -26.15 -28.29 -15.02
CA SER A 35 -24.85 -28.21 -15.72
C SER A 35 -24.84 -27.18 -16.84
N ALA A 36 -25.92 -26.42 -17.02
CA ALA A 36 -25.87 -25.27 -17.91
C ALA A 36 -24.73 -24.36 -17.43
N PRO A 37 -23.72 -24.04 -18.26
CA PRO A 37 -22.63 -23.15 -17.86
C PRO A 37 -23.30 -21.88 -17.37
N GLY A 38 -23.08 -21.57 -16.08
CA GLY A 38 -23.58 -20.33 -15.48
C GLY A 38 -23.24 -19.20 -16.42
N GLY A 39 -24.24 -18.45 -16.86
CA GLY A 39 -24.06 -17.36 -17.79
C GLY A 39 -22.85 -16.53 -17.37
N ALA A 40 -22.00 -16.15 -18.30
CA ALA A 40 -20.84 -15.32 -18.00
C ALA A 40 -21.27 -14.18 -17.06
N PRO A 41 -20.58 -13.95 -15.94
CA PRO A 41 -20.98 -12.92 -15.00
C PRO A 41 -21.14 -11.60 -15.75
N ALA A 42 -22.24 -10.92 -15.54
CA ALA A 42 -22.53 -9.63 -16.19
C ALA A 42 -21.27 -8.74 -16.05
N PRO A 43 -20.85 -8.05 -17.12
CA PRO A 43 -19.66 -7.22 -17.07
C PRO A 43 -19.79 -6.22 -15.91
N GLN A 44 -18.86 -6.27 -14.96
CA GLN A 44 -18.89 -5.34 -13.83
C GLN A 44 -18.70 -3.91 -14.33
N PRO A 45 -19.51 -2.95 -13.84
CA PRO A 45 -19.39 -1.57 -14.28
C PRO A 45 -18.01 -1.01 -13.95
N THR A 46 -17.40 -0.32 -14.91
CA THR A 46 -16.11 0.32 -14.72
C THR A 46 -16.23 1.51 -13.76
N ILE A 47 -15.51 1.47 -12.66
CA ILE A 47 -15.41 2.57 -11.69
C ILE A 47 -14.50 3.65 -12.27
N THR A 48 -14.99 4.87 -12.40
CA THR A 48 -14.20 6.01 -12.88
C THR A 48 -13.82 6.90 -11.71
N ILE A 49 -12.52 7.09 -11.50
CA ILE A 49 -11.94 8.00 -10.51
C ILE A 49 -11.40 9.22 -11.20
N LEU A 50 -11.95 10.39 -10.86
CA LEU A 50 -11.47 11.68 -11.35
C LEU A 50 -10.39 12.21 -10.41
N ILE A 51 -9.19 12.43 -10.92
CA ILE A 51 -8.09 13.06 -10.23
C ILE A 51 -8.19 14.56 -10.50
N TRP A 52 -8.61 15.36 -9.48
CA TRP A 52 -8.86 16.78 -9.64
C TRP A 52 -7.59 17.59 -9.88
N HIS A 53 -6.52 17.26 -9.16
CA HIS A 53 -5.17 17.77 -9.38
C HIS A 53 -4.18 16.61 -9.33
N TRP A 54 -3.30 16.54 -10.31
CA TRP A 54 -2.20 15.58 -10.26
C TRP A 54 -1.18 16.03 -9.19
N PRO A 55 -0.62 15.10 -8.40
CA PRO A 55 0.28 15.44 -7.29
C PRO A 55 1.51 16.24 -7.70
N PHE A 56 1.90 17.18 -6.84
CA PHE A 56 3.09 18.04 -6.95
C PHE A 56 3.07 19.01 -8.15
N ALA A 57 1.91 19.39 -8.61
CA ALA A 57 1.73 20.24 -9.79
C ALA A 57 2.49 19.72 -11.02
N SER A 58 2.84 18.44 -11.04
CA SER A 58 3.48 17.81 -12.18
C SER A 58 2.44 17.49 -13.26
N GLN A 59 2.90 17.34 -14.49
CA GLN A 59 2.02 16.88 -15.55
C GLN A 59 1.58 15.44 -15.28
N PRO A 60 0.28 15.11 -15.42
CA PRO A 60 -0.15 13.72 -15.30
C PRO A 60 0.47 12.88 -16.42
N PRO A 61 0.91 11.66 -16.12
CA PRO A 61 1.28 10.72 -17.16
C PRO A 61 0.05 10.34 -17.99
N GLU A 62 0.26 9.67 -19.10
CA GLU A 62 -0.83 9.05 -19.84
C GLU A 62 -1.59 8.07 -18.93
N LEU A 63 -2.93 8.14 -18.99
CA LEU A 63 -3.85 7.32 -18.20
C LEU A 63 -4.75 6.50 -19.16
N PRO A 64 -4.20 5.48 -19.85
CA PRO A 64 -5.01 4.59 -20.67
C PRO A 64 -6.06 3.88 -19.82
N SER A 65 -7.15 3.43 -20.44
CA SER A 65 -8.30 2.83 -19.74
C SER A 65 -7.95 1.58 -18.91
N ASN A 66 -6.86 0.92 -19.23
CA ASN A 66 -6.34 -0.26 -18.53
C ASN A 66 -5.23 0.04 -17.52
N THR A 67 -4.97 1.30 -17.20
CA THR A 67 -3.90 1.71 -16.27
C THR A 67 -3.93 0.89 -14.97
N CYS A 68 -5.10 0.71 -14.37
CA CYS A 68 -5.21 0.01 -13.10
C CYS A 68 -5.06 -1.52 -13.22
N SER A 69 -5.29 -2.09 -14.39
CA SER A 69 -5.06 -3.52 -14.63
C SER A 69 -3.59 -3.91 -14.45
N SER A 70 -2.66 -2.99 -14.76
CA SER A 70 -1.22 -3.18 -14.53
C SER A 70 -0.86 -3.32 -13.03
N TYR A 71 -1.77 -2.89 -12.14
CA TYR A 71 -1.64 -3.01 -10.68
C TYR A 71 -2.60 -4.07 -10.10
N GLY A 72 -3.17 -4.95 -10.95
CA GLY A 72 -4.08 -6.01 -10.53
C GLY A 72 -5.50 -5.53 -10.17
N VAL A 73 -5.89 -4.31 -10.58
CA VAL A 73 -7.22 -3.75 -10.31
C VAL A 73 -8.02 -3.66 -11.61
N ALA A 74 -8.93 -4.62 -11.80
CA ALA A 74 -9.82 -4.63 -12.95
C ALA A 74 -10.95 -3.59 -12.81
N HIS A 75 -11.60 -3.25 -13.93
CA HIS A 75 -12.78 -2.37 -13.97
C HIS A 75 -12.58 -1.00 -13.30
N CYS A 76 -11.37 -0.43 -13.41
CA CYS A 76 -11.00 0.85 -12.84
C CYS A 76 -10.41 1.76 -13.92
N ARG A 77 -10.96 2.96 -14.05
CA ARG A 77 -10.49 4.00 -14.95
C ARG A 77 -10.06 5.23 -14.16
N LEU A 78 -8.83 5.67 -14.35
CA LEU A 78 -8.35 6.96 -13.86
C LEU A 78 -8.51 8.02 -14.95
N THR A 79 -8.85 9.24 -14.57
CA THR A 79 -8.95 10.37 -15.49
C THR A 79 -8.63 11.70 -14.79
N THR A 80 -8.06 12.65 -15.54
CA THR A 80 -7.88 14.04 -15.11
C THR A 80 -8.83 14.98 -15.85
N ASN A 81 -9.69 14.45 -16.73
CA ASN A 81 -10.66 15.24 -17.47
C ASN A 81 -11.81 15.70 -16.57
N ARG A 82 -11.79 16.97 -16.16
CA ARG A 82 -12.78 17.58 -15.25
C ARG A 82 -14.20 17.66 -15.82
N SER A 83 -14.37 17.57 -17.15
CA SER A 83 -15.71 17.50 -17.74
C SER A 83 -16.49 16.26 -17.30
N LEU A 84 -15.79 15.25 -16.80
CA LEU A 84 -16.39 14.02 -16.26
C LEU A 84 -16.80 14.14 -14.78
N LEU A 85 -16.75 15.33 -14.17
CA LEU A 85 -17.10 15.52 -12.75
C LEU A 85 -18.49 14.92 -12.42
N ALA A 86 -19.48 15.22 -13.25
CA ALA A 86 -20.86 14.77 -13.01
C ALA A 86 -21.04 13.23 -13.10
N SER A 87 -20.19 12.54 -13.87
CA SER A 87 -20.28 11.11 -14.12
C SER A 87 -19.23 10.28 -13.39
N ALA A 88 -18.25 10.91 -12.76
CA ALA A 88 -17.22 10.21 -12.00
C ALA A 88 -17.80 9.54 -10.73
N HIS A 89 -17.39 8.31 -10.47
CA HIS A 89 -17.83 7.54 -9.30
C HIS A 89 -17.24 8.08 -8.00
N ALA A 90 -16.02 8.64 -8.05
CA ALA A 90 -15.41 9.39 -6.96
C ALA A 90 -14.42 10.42 -7.53
N VAL A 91 -14.15 11.46 -6.74
CA VAL A 91 -13.14 12.48 -7.08
C VAL A 91 -12.07 12.50 -6.01
N VAL A 92 -10.80 12.46 -6.42
CA VAL A 92 -9.67 12.50 -5.48
C VAL A 92 -8.93 13.83 -5.57
N PHE A 93 -8.62 14.39 -4.41
CA PHE A 93 -7.92 15.65 -4.23
C PHE A 93 -6.64 15.42 -3.45
N HIS A 94 -5.50 15.68 -4.07
CA HIS A 94 -4.21 15.61 -3.39
C HIS A 94 -4.01 16.86 -2.51
N HIS A 95 -3.68 16.66 -1.23
CA HIS A 95 -3.71 17.74 -0.23
C HIS A 95 -2.75 18.89 -0.53
N ARG A 96 -1.55 18.59 -1.05
CA ARG A 96 -0.54 19.61 -1.33
C ARG A 96 -1.07 20.72 -2.25
N GLU A 97 -1.85 20.37 -3.25
CA GLU A 97 -2.47 21.34 -4.16
C GLU A 97 -3.56 22.15 -3.45
N LEU A 98 -4.29 21.53 -2.51
CA LEU A 98 -5.29 22.23 -1.70
C LEU A 98 -4.70 23.27 -0.74
N GLN A 99 -3.42 23.13 -0.36
CA GLN A 99 -2.73 24.13 0.46
C GLN A 99 -2.47 25.44 -0.29
N THR A 100 -2.46 25.40 -1.60
CA THR A 100 -2.25 26.61 -2.43
C THR A 100 -3.53 27.44 -2.44
N ARG A 101 -3.41 28.77 -2.40
CA ARG A 101 -4.57 29.69 -2.47
C ARG A 101 -5.33 29.61 -3.80
N GLN A 102 -4.72 29.04 -4.84
CA GLN A 102 -5.28 28.90 -6.18
C GLN A 102 -6.15 27.65 -6.36
N ALA A 103 -5.99 26.63 -5.49
CA ALA A 103 -6.78 25.42 -5.57
C ALA A 103 -8.17 25.62 -4.95
N ARG A 104 -9.16 25.81 -5.82
CA ARG A 104 -10.58 25.86 -5.41
C ARG A 104 -11.22 24.49 -5.57
N LEU A 105 -11.96 24.10 -4.54
CA LEU A 105 -12.84 22.93 -4.60
C LEU A 105 -14.11 23.29 -5.37
N PRO A 106 -14.58 22.46 -6.32
CA PRO A 106 -15.81 22.72 -7.09
C PRO A 106 -17.05 22.33 -6.28
N LEU A 107 -17.22 22.94 -5.09
CA LEU A 107 -18.30 22.60 -4.16
C LEU A 107 -19.70 22.81 -4.74
N ALA A 108 -19.90 23.86 -5.52
CA ALA A 108 -21.18 24.16 -6.15
C ALA A 108 -21.54 23.20 -7.29
N GLU A 109 -20.54 22.55 -7.88
CA GLU A 109 -20.69 21.62 -9.01
C GLU A 109 -20.73 20.16 -8.54
N ARG A 110 -20.61 19.91 -7.23
CA ARG A 110 -20.56 18.56 -6.68
C ARG A 110 -21.89 17.84 -6.83
N PRO A 111 -21.96 16.70 -7.55
CA PRO A 111 -23.15 15.90 -7.62
C PRO A 111 -23.56 15.37 -6.23
N GLN A 112 -24.88 15.33 -6.00
CA GLN A 112 -25.41 14.78 -4.75
C GLN A 112 -24.95 13.34 -4.55
N GLY A 113 -24.42 13.02 -3.34
CA GLY A 113 -23.96 11.69 -2.99
C GLY A 113 -22.63 11.27 -3.62
N GLN A 114 -21.99 12.10 -4.45
CA GLN A 114 -20.69 11.77 -5.01
C GLN A 114 -19.62 11.80 -3.91
N PRO A 115 -18.89 10.67 -3.68
CA PRO A 115 -17.84 10.63 -2.68
C PRO A 115 -16.58 11.37 -3.16
N TRP A 116 -16.02 12.18 -2.24
CA TRP A 116 -14.76 12.87 -2.44
C TRP A 116 -13.70 12.28 -1.52
N VAL A 117 -12.52 12.05 -2.07
CA VAL A 117 -11.36 11.42 -1.41
C VAL A 117 -10.30 12.48 -1.14
N TRP A 118 -9.93 12.65 0.11
CA TRP A 118 -8.74 13.39 0.47
C TRP A 118 -7.53 12.47 0.39
N ALA A 119 -6.45 12.88 -0.28
CA ALA A 119 -5.24 12.09 -0.43
C ALA A 119 -4.00 12.86 0.06
N SER A 120 -3.22 12.24 0.95
CA SER A 120 -1.93 12.76 1.39
C SER A 120 -0.98 11.64 1.78
N MET A 121 0.28 11.80 1.38
CA MET A 121 1.39 10.96 1.82
C MET A 121 2.37 11.73 2.72
N GLU A 122 2.11 13.00 3.01
CA GLU A 122 2.92 13.80 3.93
C GLU A 122 2.43 13.62 5.38
N SER A 123 3.32 13.91 6.33
CA SER A 123 2.97 13.86 7.76
C SER A 123 2.06 15.02 8.17
N PRO A 124 1.33 14.91 9.31
CA PRO A 124 0.57 16.02 9.88
C PRO A 124 1.37 17.31 10.07
N SER A 125 2.64 17.20 10.49
CA SER A 125 3.53 18.37 10.63
C SER A 125 3.76 19.14 9.33
N HIS A 126 3.55 18.53 8.18
CA HIS A 126 3.74 19.13 6.86
C HIS A 126 2.43 19.29 6.08
N THR A 127 1.29 19.04 6.75
CA THR A 127 -0.05 19.07 6.16
C THR A 127 -0.89 20.11 6.92
N ARG A 128 -0.97 21.33 6.37
CA ARG A 128 -1.63 22.46 7.04
C ARG A 128 -3.02 22.73 6.44
N GLY A 129 -3.88 23.38 7.23
CA GLY A 129 -5.16 23.92 6.78
C GLY A 129 -6.25 22.87 6.61
N LEU A 130 -6.17 21.76 7.32
CA LEU A 130 -7.18 20.69 7.31
C LEU A 130 -8.49 21.14 7.96
N GLY A 131 -8.47 22.00 8.97
CA GLY A 131 -9.66 22.48 9.67
C GLY A 131 -10.69 23.15 8.76
N ARG A 132 -10.25 23.78 7.64
CA ARG A 132 -11.15 24.38 6.63
C ARG A 132 -11.84 23.34 5.74
N LEU A 133 -11.45 22.07 5.80
CA LEU A 133 -11.95 20.97 4.99
C LEU A 133 -13.00 20.13 5.73
N ARG A 134 -13.51 20.64 6.85
CA ARG A 134 -14.52 20.00 7.68
C ARG A 134 -15.76 19.63 6.87
N GLY A 135 -16.18 18.36 6.94
CA GLY A 135 -17.37 17.85 6.26
C GLY A 135 -17.26 17.75 4.73
N VAL A 136 -16.10 18.05 4.14
CA VAL A 136 -15.90 18.05 2.68
C VAL A 136 -15.65 16.65 2.14
N PHE A 137 -14.77 15.89 2.78
CA PHE A 137 -14.31 14.61 2.29
C PHE A 137 -15.01 13.44 2.95
N ASN A 138 -15.35 12.45 2.14
CA ASN A 138 -16.01 11.22 2.57
C ASN A 138 -15.00 10.15 2.95
N TRP A 139 -13.90 10.08 2.21
CA TRP A 139 -12.86 9.07 2.36
C TRP A 139 -11.48 9.69 2.38
N VAL A 140 -10.58 8.98 3.07
CA VAL A 140 -9.17 9.33 3.18
C VAL A 140 -8.30 8.27 2.53
N LEU A 141 -7.37 8.69 1.68
CA LEU A 141 -6.27 7.90 1.14
C LEU A 141 -4.97 8.37 1.77
N SER A 142 -4.33 7.53 2.59
CA SER A 142 -3.03 7.87 3.16
C SER A 142 -2.21 6.64 3.59
N TYR A 143 -1.01 6.90 4.12
CA TYR A 143 -0.11 5.89 4.68
C TYR A 143 -0.57 5.36 6.06
N ARG A 144 -1.55 5.95 6.71
CA ARG A 144 -2.08 5.49 8.01
C ARG A 144 -2.91 4.23 7.81
N ARG A 145 -2.72 3.23 8.68
CA ARG A 145 -3.45 1.94 8.61
C ARG A 145 -4.95 2.08 8.82
N ASP A 146 -5.37 3.13 9.52
CA ASP A 146 -6.79 3.44 9.78
C ASP A 146 -7.43 4.37 8.71
N SER A 147 -6.75 4.59 7.58
CA SER A 147 -7.34 5.26 6.41
C SER A 147 -8.37 4.37 5.72
N ASP A 148 -9.42 4.95 5.15
CA ASP A 148 -10.39 4.20 4.32
C ASP A 148 -9.69 3.50 3.15
N ILE A 149 -8.71 4.16 2.56
CA ILE A 149 -7.84 3.62 1.50
C ILE A 149 -6.40 3.69 2.01
N PHE A 150 -5.97 2.61 2.64
CA PHE A 150 -4.61 2.50 3.15
C PHE A 150 -3.63 2.20 2.02
N VAL A 151 -2.65 3.09 1.82
CA VAL A 151 -1.57 2.92 0.85
C VAL A 151 -0.25 3.28 1.52
N PRO A 152 0.55 2.32 2.00
CA PRO A 152 1.84 2.58 2.62
C PRO A 152 2.89 3.02 1.59
N TYR A 153 4.04 3.51 2.04
CA TYR A 153 5.20 3.73 1.17
C TYR A 153 5.84 2.42 0.68
N GLY A 154 5.71 1.37 1.48
CA GLY A 154 6.18 0.03 1.18
C GLY A 154 5.57 -1.00 2.11
N ARG A 155 5.75 -2.26 1.79
CA ARG A 155 5.39 -3.40 2.64
C ARG A 155 6.33 -4.57 2.38
N LEU A 156 6.34 -5.53 3.28
CA LEU A 156 6.95 -6.83 3.06
C LEU A 156 5.91 -7.79 2.48
N GLU A 157 6.30 -8.51 1.44
CA GLU A 157 5.49 -9.54 0.77
C GLU A 157 6.24 -10.86 0.77
N PRO A 158 5.54 -12.01 0.71
CA PRO A 158 6.18 -13.29 0.52
C PRO A 158 7.15 -13.27 -0.67
N ARG A 159 8.31 -13.89 -0.48
CA ARG A 159 9.32 -14.02 -1.52
C ARG A 159 9.17 -15.36 -2.23
N GLU A 160 9.24 -15.32 -3.53
CA GLU A 160 9.41 -16.50 -4.37
C GLU A 160 10.90 -16.66 -4.69
N GLY A 161 11.45 -17.83 -4.41
CA GLY A 161 12.86 -18.16 -4.66
C GLY A 161 13.85 -17.55 -3.66
N PRO A 162 15.16 -17.80 -3.84
CA PRO A 162 16.21 -17.40 -2.90
C PRO A 162 16.38 -15.88 -2.85
N ALA A 163 16.80 -15.38 -1.68
CA ALA A 163 17.15 -13.98 -1.53
C ALA A 163 18.42 -13.66 -2.35
N PRO A 164 18.45 -12.54 -3.07
CA PRO A 164 19.69 -12.12 -3.74
C PRO A 164 20.79 -11.85 -2.69
N PRO A 165 22.07 -12.03 -3.04
CA PRO A 165 23.17 -11.78 -2.12
C PRO A 165 23.15 -10.33 -1.62
N LEU A 166 23.61 -10.13 -0.39
CA LEU A 166 23.77 -8.78 0.15
C LEU A 166 24.90 -8.05 -0.61
N PRO A 167 24.70 -6.76 -0.90
CA PRO A 167 25.79 -5.94 -1.47
C PRO A 167 27.01 -5.90 -0.55
N ALA A 168 28.20 -5.87 -1.14
CA ALA A 168 29.45 -5.70 -0.40
C ALA A 168 29.45 -4.36 0.36
N LYS A 169 29.85 -4.41 1.64
CA LYS A 169 29.90 -3.25 2.53
C LYS A 169 31.31 -2.69 2.64
N SER A 170 31.48 -1.40 2.44
CA SER A 170 32.77 -0.72 2.50
C SER A 170 32.76 0.53 3.38
N ARG A 171 31.59 0.93 3.91
CA ARG A 171 31.41 2.14 4.71
C ARG A 171 30.43 1.89 5.86
N VAL A 172 30.48 2.74 6.88
CA VAL A 172 29.72 2.53 8.12
C VAL A 172 28.27 2.97 7.98
N ALA A 173 28.00 4.27 7.86
CA ALA A 173 26.63 4.76 7.81
C ALA A 173 26.43 5.85 6.76
N ALA A 174 25.26 5.87 6.14
CA ALA A 174 24.83 6.90 5.20
C ALA A 174 23.54 7.59 5.67
N TRP A 175 23.42 8.87 5.34
CA TRP A 175 22.20 9.64 5.53
C TRP A 175 21.91 10.50 4.30
N VAL A 176 20.74 10.30 3.68
CA VAL A 176 20.30 11.13 2.54
C VAL A 176 19.22 12.10 3.03
N VAL A 177 19.52 13.40 3.01
CA VAL A 177 18.65 14.44 3.55
C VAL A 177 18.64 15.68 2.67
N SER A 178 17.44 16.12 2.24
CA SER A 178 17.26 17.34 1.43
C SER A 178 16.85 18.55 2.27
N ASN A 179 16.04 18.34 3.32
CA ASN A 179 15.57 19.37 4.22
C ASN A 179 16.27 19.22 5.58
N PHE A 180 17.40 19.93 5.73
CA PHE A 180 18.23 19.91 6.93
C PHE A 180 17.97 21.19 7.74
N GLN A 181 17.23 21.07 8.83
CA GLN A 181 16.91 22.19 9.72
C GLN A 181 17.31 21.82 11.15
N GLU A 182 18.11 22.66 11.80
CA GLU A 182 18.68 22.41 13.14
C GLU A 182 17.62 22.11 14.23
N ARG A 183 16.42 22.67 14.11
CA ARG A 183 15.30 22.40 15.03
C ARG A 183 14.67 21.02 14.89
N GLN A 184 14.96 20.28 13.81
CA GLN A 184 14.38 18.95 13.61
C GLN A 184 15.11 17.94 14.50
N ARG A 185 14.36 17.07 15.22
CA ARG A 185 14.93 16.02 16.09
C ARG A 185 15.95 15.15 15.34
N ARG A 186 15.71 14.84 14.06
CA ARG A 186 16.64 14.05 13.25
C ARG A 186 18.00 14.72 13.04
N VAL A 187 18.02 16.05 12.94
CA VAL A 187 19.28 16.81 12.80
C VAL A 187 19.99 16.90 14.14
N GLN A 188 19.24 17.13 15.22
CA GLN A 188 19.79 17.15 16.58
C GLN A 188 20.43 15.81 16.94
N LEU A 189 19.73 14.68 16.68
CA LEU A 189 20.28 13.35 16.91
C LEU A 189 21.51 13.08 16.03
N TYR A 190 21.48 13.47 14.75
CA TYR A 190 22.65 13.35 13.87
C TYR A 190 23.84 14.15 14.44
N ARG A 191 23.65 15.39 14.92
CA ARG A 191 24.72 16.19 15.53
C ARG A 191 25.32 15.53 16.76
N GLN A 192 24.53 14.82 17.56
CA GLN A 192 24.99 14.05 18.71
C GLN A 192 25.68 12.74 18.30
N LEU A 193 25.26 12.12 17.20
CA LEU A 193 25.80 10.86 16.73
C LEU A 193 27.13 11.01 15.97
N ALA A 194 27.24 12.05 15.14
CA ALA A 194 28.37 12.29 14.23
C ALA A 194 29.77 12.33 14.90
N PRO A 195 29.94 12.81 16.14
CA PRO A 195 31.23 12.73 16.85
C PRO A 195 31.69 11.30 17.17
N HIS A 196 30.77 10.34 17.22
CA HIS A 196 31.00 8.97 17.68
C HIS A 196 30.85 7.91 16.58
N LEU A 197 30.26 8.27 15.42
CA LEU A 197 30.04 7.36 14.31
C LEU A 197 30.30 8.05 12.98
N GLN A 198 31.08 7.43 12.11
CA GLN A 198 31.28 7.95 10.75
C GLN A 198 29.98 7.84 9.95
N VAL A 199 29.43 9.00 9.56
CA VAL A 199 28.21 9.12 8.76
C VAL A 199 28.48 9.98 7.54
N ASP A 200 28.36 9.40 6.34
CA ASP A 200 28.42 10.15 5.10
C ASP A 200 27.03 10.73 4.79
N VAL A 201 26.95 12.07 4.66
CA VAL A 201 25.70 12.78 4.45
C VAL A 201 25.56 13.21 3.00
N PHE A 202 24.46 12.82 2.37
CA PHE A 202 24.13 13.15 0.99
C PHE A 202 22.85 14.03 0.93
N GLY A 203 22.68 14.71 -0.18
CA GLY A 203 21.54 15.57 -0.44
C GLY A 203 21.90 17.04 -0.57
N ARG A 204 20.89 17.90 -0.73
CA ARG A 204 21.11 19.33 -0.99
C ARG A 204 21.87 20.06 0.12
N ALA A 205 21.62 19.68 1.37
CA ALA A 205 22.25 20.33 2.52
C ALA A 205 23.76 20.09 2.62
N SER A 206 24.23 18.91 2.20
CA SER A 206 25.65 18.55 2.18
C SER A 206 26.36 18.94 0.87
N LYS A 207 25.65 19.57 -0.07
CA LYS A 207 26.13 19.86 -1.43
C LYS A 207 26.56 18.60 -2.22
N GLN A 208 26.10 17.43 -1.81
CA GLN A 208 26.33 16.12 -2.43
C GLN A 208 25.00 15.48 -2.84
N PRO A 209 24.26 16.07 -3.80
CA PRO A 209 23.00 15.48 -4.26
C PRO A 209 23.29 14.16 -4.99
N LEU A 210 22.44 13.16 -4.73
CA LEU A 210 22.46 11.91 -5.49
C LEU A 210 21.41 11.98 -6.60
N CYS A 211 21.75 11.49 -7.79
CA CYS A 211 20.78 11.26 -8.84
C CYS A 211 19.83 10.12 -8.44
N ALA A 212 18.66 10.04 -9.10
CA ALA A 212 17.64 9.03 -8.77
C ALA A 212 18.23 7.61 -8.82
N ASP A 213 18.96 7.28 -9.89
CA ASP A 213 19.54 5.96 -10.11
C ASP A 213 20.83 5.73 -9.29
N CYS A 214 21.49 6.81 -8.83
CA CYS A 214 22.69 6.72 -8.00
C CYS A 214 22.38 6.38 -6.54
N LEU A 215 21.17 6.62 -6.07
CA LEU A 215 20.84 6.51 -4.64
C LEU A 215 21.04 5.08 -4.12
N LEU A 216 20.39 4.10 -4.73
CA LEU A 216 20.45 2.70 -4.26
C LEU A 216 21.88 2.13 -4.35
N PRO A 217 22.61 2.24 -5.48
CA PRO A 217 24.00 1.76 -5.54
C PRO A 217 24.94 2.44 -4.54
N THR A 218 24.74 3.73 -4.26
CA THR A 218 25.54 4.44 -3.26
C THR A 218 25.26 3.92 -1.87
N VAL A 219 23.99 3.91 -1.46
CA VAL A 219 23.59 3.50 -0.10
C VAL A 219 23.90 2.02 0.15
N ALA A 220 23.77 1.17 -0.84
CA ALA A 220 24.07 -0.27 -0.74
C ALA A 220 25.48 -0.60 -0.20
N ARG A 221 26.44 0.32 -0.34
CA ARG A 221 27.82 0.17 0.13
C ARG A 221 27.98 0.36 1.65
N TYR A 222 26.94 0.85 2.34
CA TYR A 222 26.97 1.16 3.77
C TYR A 222 26.38 0.01 4.60
N LEU A 223 26.92 -0.19 5.80
CA LEU A 223 26.31 -1.10 6.78
C LEU A 223 24.95 -0.59 7.24
N PHE A 224 24.88 0.69 7.59
CA PHE A 224 23.69 1.31 8.16
C PHE A 224 23.17 2.46 7.29
N TYR A 225 21.87 2.65 7.31
CA TYR A 225 21.24 3.83 6.74
C TYR A 225 20.41 4.55 7.81
N LEU A 226 20.66 5.85 8.02
CA LEU A 226 19.86 6.65 8.95
C LEU A 226 18.48 6.95 8.34
N SER A 227 17.55 6.06 8.61
CA SER A 227 16.14 6.18 8.19
C SER A 227 15.38 7.15 9.08
N PHE A 228 15.89 8.38 9.17
CA PHE A 228 15.35 9.41 10.05
C PHE A 228 14.23 10.18 9.37
N GLU A 229 13.00 10.03 9.86
CA GLU A 229 11.85 10.75 9.34
C GLU A 229 11.94 12.25 9.67
N ASN A 230 11.30 13.06 8.83
CA ASN A 230 11.27 14.52 9.02
C ASN A 230 10.39 14.95 10.21
N SER A 231 9.53 14.06 10.69
CA SER A 231 8.63 14.23 11.83
C SER A 231 8.20 12.87 12.36
N GLN A 232 7.69 12.83 13.58
CA GLN A 232 7.29 11.61 14.26
C GLN A 232 5.78 11.58 14.39
N HIS A 233 5.13 10.75 13.57
CA HIS A 233 3.69 10.56 13.58
C HIS A 233 3.36 9.09 13.39
N ARG A 234 2.20 8.69 13.86
CA ARG A 234 1.67 7.34 13.73
C ARG A 234 1.75 6.87 12.27
N ASP A 235 2.25 5.66 12.07
CA ASP A 235 2.39 4.97 10.79
C ASP A 235 3.23 5.70 9.71
N TYR A 236 3.90 6.84 10.06
CA TYR A 236 4.70 7.60 9.11
C TYR A 236 6.07 6.97 8.89
N ILE A 237 6.09 5.92 8.07
CA ILE A 237 7.29 5.15 7.69
C ILE A 237 7.45 5.26 6.18
N THR A 238 8.41 6.11 5.73
CA THR A 238 8.48 6.54 4.35
C THR A 238 9.51 5.75 3.50
N GLU A 239 9.81 6.26 2.30
CA GLU A 239 10.83 5.70 1.39
C GLU A 239 12.20 5.50 2.06
N LYS A 240 12.47 6.22 3.15
CA LYS A 240 13.75 6.12 3.88
C LYS A 240 13.96 4.73 4.46
N PHE A 241 12.91 4.18 5.06
CA PHE A 241 12.93 2.82 5.59
C PHE A 241 12.85 1.78 4.46
N TRP A 242 11.86 1.91 3.59
CA TRP A 242 11.52 0.89 2.61
C TRP A 242 12.51 0.80 1.45
N ARG A 243 12.67 1.92 0.73
CA ARG A 243 13.52 1.97 -0.46
C ARG A 243 14.99 2.17 -0.09
N ASN A 244 15.26 3.22 0.71
CA ASN A 244 16.63 3.66 0.90
C ASN A 244 17.40 2.73 1.85
N ALA A 245 16.74 2.00 2.75
CA ALA A 245 17.41 1.03 3.63
C ALA A 245 17.11 -0.42 3.23
N LEU A 246 15.90 -0.93 3.43
CA LEU A 246 15.61 -2.36 3.25
C LEU A 246 15.87 -2.84 1.83
N LEU A 247 15.39 -2.12 0.81
CA LEU A 247 15.59 -2.48 -0.59
C LEU A 247 17.05 -2.32 -1.01
N ALA A 248 17.78 -1.32 -0.50
CA ALA A 248 19.20 -1.14 -0.74
C ALA A 248 20.09 -2.19 -0.04
N GLY A 249 19.49 -3.01 0.85
CA GLY A 249 20.23 -4.04 1.58
C GLY A 249 21.14 -3.48 2.67
N THR A 250 20.74 -2.42 3.37
CA THR A 250 21.37 -1.85 4.56
C THR A 250 20.51 -2.07 5.78
N VAL A 251 21.07 -2.06 6.98
CA VAL A 251 20.30 -2.06 8.21
C VAL A 251 19.76 -0.65 8.48
N PRO A 252 18.43 -0.44 8.52
CA PRO A 252 17.87 0.85 8.87
C PRO A 252 18.08 1.17 10.35
N VAL A 253 18.65 2.33 10.65
CA VAL A 253 18.60 2.97 11.96
C VAL A 253 17.45 3.95 11.94
N VAL A 254 16.38 3.66 12.66
CA VAL A 254 15.12 4.40 12.49
C VAL A 254 14.89 5.43 13.58
N LEU A 255 14.48 6.63 13.16
CA LEU A 255 13.89 7.68 13.98
C LEU A 255 12.57 8.11 13.31
N GLY A 256 11.45 7.80 13.93
CA GLY A 256 10.11 8.05 13.38
C GLY A 256 9.05 7.74 14.42
N PRO A 257 7.97 7.03 14.09
CA PRO A 257 7.02 6.52 15.06
C PRO A 257 7.68 5.55 16.05
N SER A 258 6.93 5.12 17.07
CA SER A 258 7.43 4.20 18.10
C SER A 258 7.90 2.86 17.51
N ARG A 259 8.77 2.14 18.23
CA ARG A 259 9.21 0.80 17.89
C ARG A 259 8.04 -0.15 17.57
N VAL A 260 7.00 -0.15 18.41
CA VAL A 260 5.80 -0.98 18.21
C VAL A 260 5.11 -0.68 16.87
N THR A 261 5.14 0.56 16.43
CA THR A 261 4.62 0.92 15.10
C THR A 261 5.46 0.28 13.99
N TYR A 262 6.80 0.35 14.07
CA TYR A 262 7.66 -0.31 13.07
C TYR A 262 7.47 -1.83 13.07
N GLU A 263 7.32 -2.46 14.23
CA GLU A 263 7.09 -3.91 14.38
C GLU A 263 5.76 -4.37 13.78
N ALA A 264 4.79 -3.48 13.65
CA ALA A 264 3.55 -3.77 12.92
C ALA A 264 3.72 -3.83 11.39
N PHE A 265 4.87 -3.39 10.86
CA PHE A 265 5.17 -3.36 9.42
C PHE A 265 6.34 -4.27 9.02
N ALA A 266 7.26 -4.54 9.93
CA ALA A 266 8.47 -5.32 9.66
C ALA A 266 8.87 -6.14 10.90
N PRO A 267 9.61 -7.26 10.74
CA PRO A 267 10.14 -8.03 11.86
C PRO A 267 10.99 -7.16 12.81
N PRO A 268 10.95 -7.43 14.13
CA PRO A 268 11.62 -6.60 15.14
C PRO A 268 13.14 -6.58 15.00
N ASP A 269 13.70 -7.58 14.33
CA ASP A 269 15.12 -7.72 14.02
C ASP A 269 15.50 -7.21 12.62
N ALA A 270 14.59 -6.52 11.90
CA ALA A 270 14.90 -5.93 10.60
C ALA A 270 15.48 -4.52 10.70
N PHE A 271 15.53 -3.89 11.89
CA PHE A 271 15.93 -2.50 12.08
C PHE A 271 16.51 -2.26 13.48
N VAL A 272 17.20 -1.13 13.65
CA VAL A 272 17.66 -0.60 14.94
C VAL A 272 16.83 0.65 15.26
N HIS A 273 16.11 0.67 16.38
CA HIS A 273 15.34 1.84 16.79
C HIS A 273 16.17 2.75 17.71
N VAL A 274 16.21 4.05 17.44
CA VAL A 274 17.04 4.97 18.22
C VAL A 274 16.64 5.07 19.69
N ASP A 275 15.35 4.91 19.99
CA ASP A 275 14.83 5.00 21.36
C ASP A 275 15.11 3.71 22.19
N ASP A 276 15.76 2.69 21.63
CA ASP A 276 16.27 1.55 22.39
C ASP A 276 17.54 1.89 23.19
N PHE A 277 18.10 3.08 22.97
CA PHE A 277 19.36 3.55 23.56
C PHE A 277 19.14 4.79 24.40
N GLY A 278 19.77 4.85 25.54
CA GLY A 278 19.70 6.00 26.44
C GLY A 278 20.42 7.26 25.91
N SER A 279 21.33 7.09 24.92
CA SER A 279 22.09 8.19 24.34
C SER A 279 22.55 7.91 22.91
N ALA A 280 22.89 8.97 22.18
CA ALA A 280 23.52 8.83 20.86
C ALA A 280 24.90 8.14 20.93
N HIS A 281 25.62 8.29 22.04
CA HIS A 281 26.90 7.59 22.29
C HIS A 281 26.68 6.07 22.40
N GLU A 282 25.69 5.63 23.17
CA GLU A 282 25.35 4.19 23.28
C GLU A 282 24.92 3.61 21.94
N LEU A 283 24.09 4.33 21.17
CA LEU A 283 23.74 3.94 19.83
C LEU A 283 24.97 3.80 18.92
N ALA A 284 25.88 4.79 18.95
CA ALA A 284 27.12 4.75 18.17
C ALA A 284 28.00 3.55 18.56
N ALA A 285 28.20 3.31 19.85
CA ALA A 285 28.96 2.19 20.38
C ALA A 285 28.36 0.84 19.94
N PHE A 286 27.05 0.72 19.99
CA PHE A 286 26.32 -0.46 19.52
C PHE A 286 26.54 -0.73 18.02
N LEU A 287 26.43 0.32 17.18
CA LEU A 287 26.59 0.20 15.73
C LEU A 287 28.05 -0.12 15.36
N ALA A 288 29.02 0.58 15.99
CA ALA A 288 30.44 0.37 15.74
C ALA A 288 30.94 -1.00 16.23
N GLY A 289 30.41 -1.51 17.35
CA GLY A 289 30.74 -2.81 17.93
C GLY A 289 30.01 -4.00 17.31
N MET A 290 29.21 -3.79 16.27
CA MET A 290 28.40 -4.86 15.67
C MET A 290 29.27 -5.81 14.86
N ASN A 291 29.40 -7.07 15.31
CA ASN A 291 30.09 -8.12 14.55
C ASN A 291 29.24 -8.63 13.36
N GLU A 292 29.90 -9.33 12.44
CA GLU A 292 29.26 -9.82 11.21
C GLU A 292 28.07 -10.76 11.49
N SER A 293 28.19 -11.68 12.46
CA SER A 293 27.12 -12.62 12.82
C SER A 293 25.85 -11.87 13.27
N ARG A 294 26.01 -10.85 14.13
CA ARG A 294 24.90 -10.00 14.57
C ARG A 294 24.34 -9.17 13.43
N TYR A 295 25.20 -8.61 12.59
CA TYR A 295 24.82 -7.84 11.41
C TYR A 295 23.94 -8.67 10.45
N ARG A 296 24.35 -9.90 10.16
CA ARG A 296 23.61 -10.80 9.27
C ARG A 296 22.19 -11.14 9.78
N ARG A 297 21.96 -11.16 11.06
CA ARG A 297 20.63 -11.43 11.64
C ARG A 297 19.59 -10.38 11.23
N TYR A 298 20.00 -9.12 11.03
CA TYR A 298 19.10 -8.08 10.53
C TYR A 298 18.55 -8.33 9.13
N PHE A 299 19.03 -9.35 8.44
CA PHE A 299 18.57 -9.72 7.10
C PHE A 299 17.87 -11.08 7.03
N ALA A 300 17.65 -11.76 8.16
CA ALA A 300 16.99 -13.07 8.20
C ALA A 300 15.58 -13.05 7.58
N TRP A 301 14.88 -11.92 7.68
CA TRP A 301 13.57 -11.73 7.06
C TRP A 301 13.59 -11.91 5.52
N ARG A 302 14.73 -11.65 4.85
CA ARG A 302 14.87 -11.71 3.41
C ARG A 302 14.72 -13.12 2.82
N ASP A 303 14.92 -14.14 3.63
CA ASP A 303 14.75 -15.53 3.19
C ASP A 303 13.28 -15.85 2.86
N ARG A 304 12.34 -15.14 3.51
CA ARG A 304 10.91 -15.37 3.36
C ARG A 304 10.15 -14.19 2.75
N LEU A 305 10.71 -13.00 2.82
CA LEU A 305 10.03 -11.75 2.45
C LEU A 305 10.85 -10.93 1.47
N ARG A 306 10.16 -10.09 0.73
CA ARG A 306 10.73 -9.07 -0.16
C ARG A 306 10.05 -7.72 0.06
N VAL A 307 10.77 -6.64 -0.22
CA VAL A 307 10.20 -5.29 -0.17
C VAL A 307 9.39 -5.04 -1.44
N ARG A 308 8.16 -4.59 -1.28
CA ARG A 308 7.36 -3.96 -2.33
C ARG A 308 7.18 -2.48 -2.04
N LEU A 309 7.43 -1.63 -3.04
CA LEU A 309 7.27 -0.18 -2.93
C LEU A 309 5.96 0.26 -3.58
N PHE A 310 5.34 1.29 -3.02
CA PHE A 310 4.16 1.98 -3.57
C PHE A 310 4.56 3.41 -3.94
N GLY A 311 5.43 3.57 -4.94
CA GLY A 311 5.95 4.87 -5.37
C GLY A 311 5.10 5.58 -6.43
N ASP A 312 4.34 4.81 -7.21
CA ASP A 312 3.56 5.33 -8.33
C ASP A 312 2.19 5.86 -7.87
N TRP A 313 1.88 7.11 -8.21
CA TRP A 313 0.59 7.71 -7.88
C TRP A 313 -0.57 7.05 -8.62
N ARG A 314 -0.35 6.48 -9.81
CA ARG A 314 -1.37 5.70 -10.53
C ARG A 314 -1.81 4.51 -9.68
N GLU A 315 -0.86 3.74 -9.16
CA GLU A 315 -1.15 2.60 -8.28
C GLU A 315 -1.93 3.02 -7.04
N ARG A 316 -1.51 4.12 -6.40
CA ARG A 316 -2.19 4.66 -5.22
C ARG A 316 -3.63 5.03 -5.50
N PHE A 317 -3.91 5.67 -6.64
CA PHE A 317 -5.27 6.03 -7.01
C PHE A 317 -6.09 4.82 -7.47
N CYS A 318 -5.49 3.82 -8.09
CA CYS A 318 -6.17 2.56 -8.42
C CYS A 318 -6.66 1.81 -7.16
N ALA A 319 -5.97 1.97 -6.02
CA ALA A 319 -6.41 1.40 -4.74
C ALA A 319 -7.80 1.91 -4.31
N ILE A 320 -8.23 3.10 -4.77
CA ILE A 320 -9.59 3.61 -4.54
C ILE A 320 -10.61 2.66 -5.15
N CYS A 321 -10.41 2.22 -6.41
CA CYS A 321 -11.32 1.29 -7.06
C CYS A 321 -11.38 -0.07 -6.35
N ALA A 322 -10.24 -0.59 -5.92
CA ALA A 322 -10.17 -1.86 -5.20
C ALA A 322 -10.96 -1.82 -3.88
N ARG A 323 -11.01 -0.64 -3.24
CA ARG A 323 -11.73 -0.43 -1.98
C ARG A 323 -13.18 0.02 -2.19
N TYR A 324 -13.51 0.60 -3.35
CA TYR A 324 -14.78 1.28 -3.64
C TYR A 324 -16.05 0.50 -3.24
N PRO A 325 -16.16 -0.82 -3.49
CA PRO A 325 -17.36 -1.58 -3.10
C PRO A 325 -17.56 -1.67 -1.59
N HIS A 326 -16.49 -1.52 -0.80
CA HIS A 326 -16.49 -1.72 0.65
C HIS A 326 -16.39 -0.40 1.44
N LEU A 327 -16.30 0.74 0.74
CA LEU A 327 -16.19 2.04 1.41
C LEU A 327 -17.55 2.50 1.93
N PRO A 328 -17.59 3.09 3.14
CA PRO A 328 -18.84 3.54 3.75
C PRO A 328 -19.49 4.66 2.92
N ARG A 329 -20.81 4.59 2.79
CA ARG A 329 -21.61 5.61 2.09
C ARG A 329 -22.20 6.60 3.09
N GLY A 330 -22.36 7.84 2.66
CA GLY A 330 -23.03 8.87 3.46
C GLY A 330 -22.23 9.45 4.61
N GLN A 331 -20.98 9.01 4.84
CA GLN A 331 -20.10 9.62 5.84
C GLN A 331 -19.36 10.85 5.30
N ALA A 332 -18.93 11.72 6.20
CA ALA A 332 -17.98 12.79 5.92
C ALA A 332 -17.12 13.05 7.16
N TYR A 333 -15.83 13.33 6.94
CA TYR A 333 -14.90 13.65 8.02
C TYR A 333 -15.21 15.03 8.62
N GLN A 334 -15.82 15.05 9.79
CA GLN A 334 -16.15 16.28 10.51
C GLN A 334 -14.93 16.91 11.18
N ASP A 335 -13.91 16.13 11.48
CA ASP A 335 -12.64 16.60 12.02
C ASP A 335 -11.47 15.83 11.35
N LEU A 336 -11.21 16.20 10.08
CA LEU A 336 -10.10 15.60 9.33
C LEU A 336 -8.74 15.94 9.95
N GLU A 337 -8.62 17.14 10.55
CA GLU A 337 -7.38 17.59 11.21
C GLU A 337 -7.09 16.77 12.45
N GLY A 338 -8.05 16.67 13.37
CA GLY A 338 -7.92 15.86 14.59
C GLY A 338 -7.67 14.39 14.26
N TRP A 339 -8.40 13.83 13.31
CA TRP A 339 -8.14 12.44 12.85
C TRP A 339 -6.70 12.25 12.34
N PHE A 340 -6.18 13.20 11.56
CA PHE A 340 -4.84 13.06 10.97
C PHE A 340 -3.71 13.28 11.97
N GLN A 341 -3.94 14.09 13.00
CA GLN A 341 -2.97 14.39 14.07
C GLN A 341 -2.92 13.32 15.17
N ALA A 342 -4.03 12.59 15.39
CA ALA A 342 -4.13 11.48 16.34
C ALA A 342 -3.25 10.29 15.92
#